data_224743e116fbb05b4767bd31bc7e3e0e
#
_entry.id   224743e116fbb05b4767bd31bc7e3e0e
#
_cell.length_a   1.000
_cell.length_b   1.000
_cell.length_c   1.000
_cell.angle_alpha   90.00
_cell.angle_beta   90.00
_cell.angle_gamma   90.00
#
_symmetry.space_group_name_H-M   'P 1'
#
loop_
_entity.id
_entity.type
_entity.pdbx_description
1 polymer ?
#
loop_
_entity_poly.entity_id
_entity_poly.type
_entity_poly.pdbx_seq_one_letter_code
_entity_poly.pdbx_strand_id
1 'polypeptide(L)'
;MLTNDWLESFLTHLYIGKNVSPLTLQAYRNDIMQFMEIELNHTADLEKINHLTMRRYLAWLKNKGYSRRSIARKMSATRSFLFFLQKKGCIKSGKWSAVARPKIEKKLPRFLYQHEVLALLEVPDSRTPLGLRDRTLLELIYATGMRVGELVNLNLNSLQLEERLMKVYGKGNKERIVPVGQVASALLEEYLSSVRPVLAAGNKDGRVYEALFLNRWGSPLGDRGVRYNFRKYIQQVSHKDGISPHSLRHSFATHLLEGGADLRVVQELMGHVSISTTQIYTHVTRERLSEVYHAAFPRN
;
A
#
# COMPACT_ATOMS: atom_id res chain seq x y z
N MET A 1 -34.32 6.26 -11.93
CA MET A 1 -33.07 5.60 -11.58
C MET A 1 -32.81 5.86 -10.13
N LEU A 2 -32.69 4.80 -9.31
CA LEU A 2 -32.44 4.96 -7.88
C LEU A 2 -31.02 5.50 -7.65
N THR A 3 -30.77 6.18 -6.57
CA THR A 3 -29.47 6.82 -6.24
C THR A 3 -28.34 5.79 -6.21
N ASN A 4 -28.65 4.53 -5.88
CA ASN A 4 -27.71 3.40 -5.93
C ASN A 4 -27.25 3.06 -7.36
N ASP A 5 -28.11 3.17 -8.36
CA ASP A 5 -27.74 2.88 -9.77
C ASP A 5 -26.69 3.87 -10.28
N TRP A 6 -26.81 5.13 -9.86
CA TRP A 6 -25.82 6.16 -10.18
C TRP A 6 -24.48 5.93 -9.49
N LEU A 7 -24.49 5.43 -8.26
CA LEU A 7 -23.26 5.07 -7.55
C LEU A 7 -22.55 3.91 -8.26
N GLU A 8 -23.26 2.86 -8.64
CA GLU A 8 -22.69 1.72 -9.39
C GLU A 8 -22.16 2.16 -10.76
N SER A 9 -22.90 3.00 -11.48
CA SER A 9 -22.45 3.57 -12.75
C SER A 9 -21.17 4.40 -12.59
N PHE A 10 -21.07 5.20 -11.52
CA PHE A 10 -19.87 5.96 -11.21
C PHE A 10 -18.66 5.06 -10.87
N LEU A 11 -18.86 4.04 -10.05
CA LEU A 11 -17.79 3.10 -9.68
C LEU A 11 -17.29 2.32 -10.90
N THR A 12 -18.20 1.90 -11.77
CA THR A 12 -17.87 1.27 -13.06
C THR A 12 -17.07 2.21 -13.96
N HIS A 13 -17.49 3.48 -14.05
CA HIS A 13 -16.75 4.52 -14.78
C HIS A 13 -15.33 4.72 -14.25
N LEU A 14 -15.13 4.69 -12.92
CA LEU A 14 -13.80 4.79 -12.32
C LEU A 14 -12.96 3.54 -12.57
N TYR A 15 -13.57 2.37 -12.52
CA TYR A 15 -12.87 1.10 -12.76
C TYR A 15 -12.36 1.01 -14.20
N ILE A 16 -13.27 1.19 -15.17
CA ILE A 16 -12.94 1.04 -16.60
C ILE A 16 -12.12 2.24 -17.11
N GLY A 17 -12.58 3.47 -16.80
CA GLY A 17 -12.01 4.67 -17.41
C GLY A 17 -10.74 5.20 -16.74
N LYS A 18 -10.53 4.93 -15.44
CA LYS A 18 -9.38 5.45 -14.67
C LYS A 18 -8.53 4.37 -14.02
N ASN A 19 -8.83 3.11 -14.26
CA ASN A 19 -8.10 1.95 -13.70
C ASN A 19 -7.84 2.10 -12.17
N VAL A 20 -8.91 2.48 -11.45
CA VAL A 20 -8.85 2.71 -10.00
C VAL A 20 -8.84 1.36 -9.28
N SER A 21 -7.98 1.21 -8.27
CA SER A 21 -7.86 -0.06 -7.53
C SER A 21 -9.16 -0.45 -6.80
N PRO A 22 -9.46 -1.76 -6.64
CA PRO A 22 -10.64 -2.25 -5.91
C PRO A 22 -10.79 -1.66 -4.50
N LEU A 23 -9.68 -1.50 -3.77
CA LEU A 23 -9.67 -0.89 -2.44
C LEU A 23 -10.08 0.59 -2.47
N THR A 24 -9.67 1.33 -3.50
CA THR A 24 -10.07 2.73 -3.67
C THR A 24 -11.55 2.83 -4.05
N LEU A 25 -12.04 1.93 -4.91
CA LEU A 25 -13.46 1.84 -5.26
C LEU A 25 -14.31 1.56 -4.03
N GLN A 26 -13.90 0.60 -3.21
CA GLN A 26 -14.60 0.29 -1.95
C GLN A 26 -14.61 1.49 -0.99
N ALA A 27 -13.48 2.19 -0.86
CA ALA A 27 -13.40 3.39 -0.04
C ALA A 27 -14.31 4.51 -0.56
N TYR A 28 -14.35 4.71 -1.87
CA TYR A 28 -15.23 5.69 -2.52
C TYR A 28 -16.71 5.32 -2.36
N ARG A 29 -17.05 4.04 -2.55
CA ARG A 29 -18.39 3.51 -2.30
C ARG A 29 -18.87 3.90 -0.89
N ASN A 30 -18.11 3.55 0.13
CA ASN A 30 -18.45 3.81 1.52
C ASN A 30 -18.56 5.31 1.82
N ASP A 31 -17.67 6.13 1.24
CA ASP A 31 -17.69 7.57 1.44
C ASP A 31 -18.90 8.25 0.80
N ILE A 32 -19.28 7.81 -0.39
CA ILE A 32 -20.42 8.36 -1.14
C ILE A 32 -21.73 7.87 -0.54
N MET A 33 -21.83 6.59 -0.16
CA MET A 33 -23.02 6.08 0.56
C MET A 33 -23.28 6.86 1.83
N GLN A 34 -22.24 7.14 2.63
CA GLN A 34 -22.39 7.96 3.83
C GLN A 34 -22.86 9.39 3.52
N PHE A 35 -22.32 10.00 2.47
CA PHE A 35 -22.79 11.32 2.04
C PHE A 35 -24.26 11.30 1.64
N MET A 36 -24.69 10.31 0.87
CA MET A 36 -26.08 10.16 0.44
C MET A 36 -27.03 9.92 1.61
N GLU A 37 -26.61 9.09 2.57
CA GLU A 37 -27.37 8.83 3.79
C GLU A 37 -27.64 10.11 4.60
N ILE A 38 -26.60 10.92 4.79
CA ILE A 38 -26.66 12.11 5.66
C ILE A 38 -27.38 13.28 4.99
N GLU A 39 -27.15 13.51 3.71
CA GLU A 39 -27.60 14.73 3.03
C GLU A 39 -28.85 14.53 2.17
N LEU A 40 -29.15 13.30 1.77
CA LEU A 40 -30.28 13.00 0.89
C LEU A 40 -31.36 12.17 1.59
N ASN A 41 -31.15 11.69 2.84
CA ASN A 41 -32.10 10.84 3.58
C ASN A 41 -32.68 9.71 2.69
N HIS A 42 -31.83 9.11 1.84
CA HIS A 42 -32.20 8.10 0.84
C HIS A 42 -33.20 8.58 -0.23
N THR A 43 -33.55 9.89 -0.29
CA THR A 43 -34.35 10.43 -1.37
C THR A 43 -33.52 10.59 -2.63
N ALA A 44 -34.11 10.25 -3.79
CA ALA A 44 -33.46 10.37 -5.08
C ALA A 44 -33.36 11.82 -5.62
N ASP A 45 -33.64 12.82 -4.76
CA ASP A 45 -33.70 14.23 -5.17
C ASP A 45 -32.31 14.85 -5.27
N LEU A 46 -31.60 14.45 -6.33
CA LEU A 46 -30.26 14.94 -6.65
C LEU A 46 -30.26 16.44 -7.01
N GLU A 47 -31.39 17.01 -7.39
CA GLU A 47 -31.48 18.43 -7.78
C GLU A 47 -31.28 19.38 -6.58
N LYS A 48 -31.54 18.90 -5.36
CA LYS A 48 -31.32 19.67 -4.13
C LYS A 48 -29.85 19.80 -3.72
N ILE A 49 -28.95 19.07 -4.36
CA ILE A 49 -27.53 19.13 -4.03
C ILE A 49 -26.93 20.46 -4.50
N ASN A 50 -26.41 21.23 -3.58
CA ASN A 50 -25.75 22.50 -3.84
C ASN A 50 -24.49 22.68 -2.97
N HIS A 51 -23.89 23.86 -2.99
CA HIS A 51 -22.69 24.16 -2.20
C HIS A 51 -22.95 24.14 -0.68
N LEU A 52 -24.18 24.42 -0.23
CA LEU A 52 -24.56 24.37 1.17
C LEU A 52 -24.61 22.91 1.66
N THR A 53 -25.10 21.99 0.84
CA THR A 53 -25.07 20.54 1.10
C THR A 53 -23.63 20.08 1.39
N MET A 54 -22.67 20.49 0.57
CA MET A 54 -21.25 20.17 0.79
C MET A 54 -20.69 20.80 2.06
N ARG A 55 -21.13 22.03 2.42
CA ARG A 55 -20.71 22.68 3.67
C ARG A 55 -21.29 21.98 4.89
N ARG A 56 -22.57 21.58 4.86
CA ARG A 56 -23.21 20.80 5.94
C ARG A 56 -22.51 19.48 6.16
N TYR A 57 -22.23 18.74 5.07
CA TYR A 57 -21.48 17.49 5.15
C TYR A 57 -20.09 17.67 5.75
N LEU A 58 -19.35 18.70 5.34
CA LEU A 58 -18.06 19.04 5.94
C LEU A 58 -18.17 19.35 7.43
N ALA A 59 -19.18 20.12 7.85
CA ALA A 59 -19.43 20.44 9.26
C ALA A 59 -19.75 19.17 10.04
N TRP A 60 -20.63 18.31 9.52
CA TRP A 60 -20.97 17.03 10.12
C TRP A 60 -19.73 16.13 10.31
N LEU A 61 -18.88 16.00 9.28
CA LEU A 61 -17.64 15.23 9.38
C LEU A 61 -16.71 15.76 10.48
N LYS A 62 -16.59 17.09 10.64
CA LYS A 62 -15.81 17.71 11.71
C LYS A 62 -16.40 17.41 13.09
N ASN A 63 -17.71 17.56 13.25
CA ASN A 63 -18.41 17.32 14.52
C ASN A 63 -18.34 15.84 14.95
N LYS A 64 -18.28 14.91 13.98
CA LYS A 64 -18.06 13.47 14.25
C LYS A 64 -16.61 13.11 14.55
N GLY A 65 -15.69 14.09 14.59
CA GLY A 65 -14.30 13.87 14.97
C GLY A 65 -13.44 13.18 13.90
N TYR A 66 -13.86 13.17 12.62
CA TYR A 66 -13.04 12.59 11.56
C TYR A 66 -11.71 13.33 11.40
N SER A 67 -10.63 12.57 11.18
CA SER A 67 -9.31 13.17 10.92
C SER A 67 -9.32 14.05 9.66
N ARG A 68 -8.47 15.11 9.63
CA ARG A 68 -8.33 15.99 8.45
C ARG A 68 -8.10 15.20 7.15
N ARG A 69 -7.34 14.10 7.23
CA ARG A 69 -7.04 13.22 6.07
C ARG A 69 -8.29 12.46 5.60
N SER A 70 -9.08 11.92 6.53
CA SER A 70 -10.34 11.25 6.23
C SER A 70 -11.36 12.21 5.63
N ILE A 71 -11.49 13.42 6.18
CA ILE A 71 -12.36 14.48 5.65
C ILE A 71 -11.95 14.82 4.22
N ALA A 72 -10.67 15.04 3.96
CA ALA A 72 -10.18 15.38 2.62
C ALA A 72 -10.48 14.27 1.60
N ARG A 73 -10.31 12.99 1.96
CA ARG A 73 -10.65 11.85 1.09
C ARG A 73 -12.15 11.78 0.81
N LYS A 74 -12.98 11.85 1.86
CA LYS A 74 -14.46 11.82 1.75
C LYS A 74 -14.97 12.96 0.87
N MET A 75 -14.52 14.19 1.10
CA MET A 75 -14.85 15.35 0.28
C MET A 75 -14.39 15.19 -1.18
N SER A 76 -13.24 14.52 -1.42
CA SER A 76 -12.75 14.25 -2.76
C SER A 76 -13.61 13.23 -3.49
N ALA A 77 -13.97 12.12 -2.83
CA ALA A 77 -14.85 11.10 -3.38
C ALA A 77 -16.23 11.67 -3.74
N THR A 78 -16.84 12.40 -2.80
CA THR A 78 -18.15 13.06 -3.03
C THR A 78 -18.10 14.03 -4.21
N ARG A 79 -17.07 14.87 -4.29
CA ARG A 79 -16.93 15.80 -5.45
C ARG A 79 -16.78 15.06 -6.77
N SER A 80 -15.97 14.02 -6.81
CA SER A 80 -15.79 13.22 -8.01
C SER A 80 -17.11 12.62 -8.48
N PHE A 81 -17.94 12.17 -7.55
CA PHE A 81 -19.27 11.67 -7.82
C PHE A 81 -20.22 12.77 -8.33
N LEU A 82 -20.25 13.94 -7.69
CA LEU A 82 -21.07 15.06 -8.13
C LEU A 82 -20.67 15.57 -9.53
N PHE A 83 -19.39 15.63 -9.84
CA PHE A 83 -18.93 15.96 -11.21
C PHE A 83 -19.34 14.90 -12.23
N PHE A 84 -19.35 13.64 -11.86
CA PHE A 84 -19.85 12.57 -12.73
C PHE A 84 -21.35 12.76 -13.01
N LEU A 85 -22.17 13.00 -11.98
CA LEU A 85 -23.61 13.25 -12.11
C LEU A 85 -23.89 14.49 -12.97
N GLN A 86 -23.13 15.56 -12.78
CA GLN A 86 -23.24 16.77 -13.61
C GLN A 86 -22.92 16.47 -15.07
N LYS A 87 -21.85 15.73 -15.35
CA LYS A 87 -21.48 15.32 -16.71
C LYS A 87 -22.54 14.44 -17.37
N LYS A 88 -23.31 13.68 -16.58
CA LYS A 88 -24.44 12.87 -17.04
C LYS A 88 -25.75 13.64 -17.16
N GLY A 89 -25.77 14.94 -16.84
CA GLY A 89 -26.97 15.78 -16.89
C GLY A 89 -27.96 15.54 -15.75
N CYS A 90 -27.59 14.75 -14.72
CA CYS A 90 -28.48 14.41 -13.62
C CYS A 90 -28.63 15.54 -12.59
N ILE A 91 -27.66 16.44 -12.54
CA ILE A 91 -27.67 17.62 -11.66
C ILE A 91 -27.18 18.84 -12.42
N LYS A 92 -27.73 20.01 -12.08
CA LYS A 92 -27.29 21.30 -12.65
C LYS A 92 -25.86 21.62 -12.18
N SER A 93 -25.19 22.50 -12.89
CA SER A 93 -23.85 22.96 -12.50
C SER A 93 -23.87 23.59 -11.09
N GLY A 94 -23.00 23.08 -10.22
CA GLY A 94 -22.91 23.55 -8.84
C GLY A 94 -21.49 23.97 -8.45
N LYS A 95 -21.36 24.92 -7.51
CA LYS A 95 -20.06 25.41 -7.00
C LYS A 95 -19.51 24.49 -5.88
N TRP A 96 -19.59 23.14 -6.04
CA TRP A 96 -19.06 22.20 -5.03
C TRP A 96 -17.55 22.25 -4.89
N SER A 97 -16.83 22.68 -5.93
CA SER A 97 -15.38 22.92 -5.88
C SER A 97 -15.01 24.10 -4.95
N ALA A 98 -15.92 25.06 -4.75
CA ALA A 98 -15.69 26.24 -3.91
C ALA A 98 -15.60 25.93 -2.40
N VAL A 99 -16.07 24.75 -1.95
CA VAL A 99 -15.94 24.35 -0.53
C VAL A 99 -14.49 23.95 -0.28
N ALA A 100 -13.73 24.74 0.48
CA ALA A 100 -12.31 24.49 0.75
C ALA A 100 -12.07 23.11 1.40
N ARG A 101 -11.05 22.40 0.94
CA ARG A 101 -10.58 21.17 1.59
C ARG A 101 -9.77 21.54 2.83
N PRO A 102 -9.84 20.76 3.92
CA PRO A 102 -8.91 20.93 5.03
C PRO A 102 -7.46 20.87 4.51
N LYS A 103 -6.65 21.84 4.86
CA LYS A 103 -5.21 21.75 4.62
C LYS A 103 -4.67 20.59 5.43
N ILE A 104 -4.06 19.62 4.74
CA ILE A 104 -3.36 18.51 5.37
C ILE A 104 -1.93 18.97 5.58
N GLU A 105 -1.51 19.04 6.83
CA GLU A 105 -0.09 19.26 7.15
C GLU A 105 0.73 18.12 6.56
N LYS A 106 1.70 18.44 5.73
CA LYS A 106 2.68 17.49 5.24
C LYS A 106 3.66 17.20 6.39
N LYS A 107 3.37 16.15 7.17
CA LYS A 107 4.39 15.65 8.11
C LYS A 107 5.55 15.10 7.28
N LEU A 108 6.76 15.45 7.66
CA LEU A 108 7.94 14.83 7.05
C LEU A 108 7.85 13.30 7.18
N PRO A 109 8.21 12.57 6.14
CA PRO A 109 8.25 11.11 6.22
C PRO A 109 9.15 10.69 7.38
N ARG A 110 8.67 9.78 8.22
CA ARG A 110 9.48 9.21 9.29
C ARG A 110 10.19 7.98 8.74
N PHE A 111 11.48 7.95 8.92
CA PHE A 111 12.29 6.78 8.59
C PHE A 111 13.01 6.30 9.86
N LEU A 112 13.51 5.08 9.82
CA LEU A 112 14.34 4.48 10.85
C LEU A 112 15.80 4.61 10.43
N TYR A 113 16.68 4.99 11.35
CA TYR A 113 18.12 4.92 11.14
C TYR A 113 18.57 3.46 11.01
N GLN A 114 19.73 3.23 10.41
CA GLN A 114 20.24 1.89 10.16
C GLN A 114 20.26 1.00 11.43
N HIS A 115 20.74 1.53 12.55
CA HIS A 115 20.77 0.79 13.83
C HIS A 115 19.36 0.45 14.35
N GLU A 116 18.36 1.35 14.14
CA GLU A 116 16.97 1.09 14.52
C GLU A 116 16.34 -0.01 13.64
N VAL A 117 16.69 -0.02 12.34
CA VAL A 117 16.25 -1.09 11.43
C VAL A 117 16.85 -2.41 11.87
N LEU A 118 18.15 -2.47 12.10
CA LEU A 118 18.84 -3.70 12.54
C LEU A 118 18.22 -4.23 13.83
N ALA A 119 18.02 -3.38 14.82
CA ALA A 119 17.35 -3.75 16.06
C ALA A 119 15.94 -4.31 15.81
N LEU A 120 15.15 -3.70 14.90
CA LEU A 120 13.80 -4.19 14.55
C LEU A 120 13.82 -5.57 13.89
N LEU A 121 14.79 -5.84 13.03
CA LEU A 121 14.93 -7.11 12.31
C LEU A 121 15.32 -8.27 13.24
N GLU A 122 15.90 -7.97 14.40
CA GLU A 122 16.30 -8.97 15.40
C GLU A 122 15.25 -9.26 16.46
N VAL A 123 14.17 -8.46 16.55
CA VAL A 123 13.11 -8.67 17.54
C VAL A 123 12.36 -10.01 17.38
N PRO A 124 11.99 -10.46 16.14
CA PRO A 124 11.30 -11.72 16.00
C PRO A 124 12.17 -12.91 16.39
N ASP A 125 11.69 -13.76 17.32
CA ASP A 125 12.41 -14.96 17.76
C ASP A 125 12.45 -16.03 16.67
N SER A 126 13.57 -16.12 15.94
CA SER A 126 13.78 -17.05 14.83
C SER A 126 13.72 -18.54 15.23
N ARG A 127 13.78 -18.86 16.52
CA ARG A 127 13.62 -20.25 17.02
C ARG A 127 12.18 -20.74 16.94
N THR A 128 11.24 -19.82 16.72
CA THR A 128 9.82 -20.17 16.55
C THR A 128 9.40 -20.05 15.08
N PRO A 129 8.52 -20.93 14.57
CA PRO A 129 8.06 -20.87 13.17
C PRO A 129 7.48 -19.52 12.78
N LEU A 130 6.67 -18.91 13.64
CA LEU A 130 6.07 -17.59 13.36
C LEU A 130 7.11 -16.46 13.47
N GLY A 131 8.09 -16.59 14.35
CA GLY A 131 9.15 -15.59 14.49
C GLY A 131 10.10 -15.60 13.30
N LEU A 132 10.53 -16.77 12.80
CA LEU A 132 11.36 -16.87 11.58
C LEU A 132 10.60 -16.33 10.37
N ARG A 133 9.32 -16.69 10.19
CA ARG A 133 8.47 -16.09 9.15
C ARG A 133 8.46 -14.57 9.24
N ASP A 134 8.25 -14.01 10.42
CA ASP A 134 8.12 -12.57 10.62
C ASP A 134 9.46 -11.85 10.40
N ARG A 135 10.57 -12.46 10.82
CA ARG A 135 11.92 -11.96 10.54
C ARG A 135 12.20 -11.91 9.04
N THR A 136 11.95 -13.02 8.33
CA THR A 136 12.07 -13.10 6.86
C THR A 136 11.22 -12.02 6.17
N LEU A 137 9.99 -11.83 6.62
CA LEU A 137 9.08 -10.83 6.08
C LEU A 137 9.61 -9.39 6.28
N LEU A 138 10.10 -9.05 7.48
CA LEU A 138 10.66 -7.73 7.77
C LEU A 138 11.94 -7.48 6.96
N GLU A 139 12.81 -8.51 6.89
CA GLU A 139 14.04 -8.45 6.09
C GLU A 139 13.73 -8.19 4.61
N LEU A 140 12.75 -8.89 4.02
CA LEU A 140 12.34 -8.68 2.63
C LEU A 140 11.80 -7.27 2.38
N ILE A 141 10.97 -6.72 3.29
CA ILE A 141 10.48 -5.34 3.14
C ILE A 141 11.67 -4.37 3.12
N TYR A 142 12.64 -4.57 4.00
CA TYR A 142 13.81 -3.71 4.06
C TYR A 142 14.77 -3.94 2.89
N ALA A 143 15.04 -5.18 2.52
CA ALA A 143 15.96 -5.49 1.42
C ALA A 143 15.45 -5.06 0.03
N THR A 144 14.15 -5.07 -0.20
CA THR A 144 13.55 -4.82 -1.52
C THR A 144 12.78 -3.52 -1.62
N GLY A 145 12.53 -2.88 -0.50
CA GLY A 145 11.68 -1.69 -0.44
C GLY A 145 10.26 -1.89 -0.96
N MET A 146 9.76 -3.13 -1.03
CA MET A 146 8.40 -3.42 -1.52
C MET A 146 7.31 -2.91 -0.59
N ARG A 147 6.12 -2.68 -1.15
CA ARG A 147 4.93 -2.34 -0.36
C ARG A 147 4.37 -3.58 0.32
N VAL A 148 3.71 -3.41 1.49
CA VAL A 148 3.05 -4.55 2.17
C VAL A 148 2.06 -5.26 1.24
N GLY A 149 1.29 -4.51 0.45
CA GLY A 149 0.37 -5.12 -0.52
C GLY A 149 1.06 -5.93 -1.63
N GLU A 150 2.29 -5.56 -2.01
CA GLU A 150 3.12 -6.33 -2.94
C GLU A 150 3.65 -7.60 -2.26
N LEU A 151 4.14 -7.48 -1.02
CA LEU A 151 4.65 -8.59 -0.22
C LEU A 151 3.60 -9.71 0.00
N VAL A 152 2.37 -9.35 0.39
CA VAL A 152 1.33 -10.34 0.68
C VAL A 152 0.78 -11.03 -0.58
N ASN A 153 1.04 -10.46 -1.74
CA ASN A 153 0.68 -11.03 -3.04
C ASN A 153 1.81 -11.82 -3.70
N LEU A 154 2.96 -11.98 -3.03
CA LEU A 154 4.03 -12.85 -3.51
C LEU A 154 3.59 -14.31 -3.45
N ASN A 155 3.92 -15.03 -4.51
CA ASN A 155 3.75 -16.47 -4.61
C ASN A 155 5.12 -17.16 -4.70
N LEU A 156 5.15 -18.48 -4.58
CA LEU A 156 6.38 -19.27 -4.73
C LEU A 156 7.06 -19.03 -6.08
N ASN A 157 6.28 -18.89 -7.15
CA ASN A 157 6.78 -18.62 -8.50
C ASN A 157 7.29 -17.18 -8.70
N SER A 158 7.14 -16.30 -7.69
CA SER A 158 7.74 -14.97 -7.72
C SER A 158 9.24 -14.98 -7.43
N LEU A 159 9.80 -16.11 -6.99
CA LEU A 159 11.17 -16.25 -6.52
C LEU A 159 12.07 -16.80 -7.63
N GLN A 160 13.25 -16.22 -7.76
CA GLN A 160 14.39 -16.70 -8.55
C GLN A 160 15.58 -16.78 -7.58
N LEU A 161 15.57 -17.82 -6.72
CA LEU A 161 16.50 -17.93 -5.57
C LEU A 161 17.96 -18.03 -6.01
N GLU A 162 18.25 -18.80 -7.07
CA GLU A 162 19.61 -18.96 -7.60
C GLU A 162 20.21 -17.62 -8.04
N GLU A 163 19.39 -16.76 -8.64
CA GLU A 163 19.79 -15.43 -9.10
C GLU A 163 19.66 -14.35 -8.02
N ARG A 164 19.10 -14.69 -6.85
CA ARG A 164 18.71 -13.75 -5.79
C ARG A 164 17.85 -12.59 -6.31
N LEU A 165 16.91 -12.91 -7.17
CA LEU A 165 15.97 -11.98 -7.75
C LEU A 165 14.55 -12.32 -7.35
N MET A 166 13.69 -11.31 -7.30
CA MET A 166 12.27 -11.46 -6.99
C MET A 166 11.41 -10.65 -7.95
N LYS A 167 10.39 -11.31 -8.49
CA LYS A 167 9.38 -10.70 -9.35
C LYS A 167 8.26 -10.10 -8.50
N VAL A 168 8.06 -8.79 -8.59
CA VAL A 168 7.08 -8.05 -7.79
C VAL A 168 6.07 -7.36 -8.70
N TYR A 169 4.78 -7.55 -8.41
CA TYR A 169 3.69 -6.92 -9.14
C TYR A 169 3.20 -5.66 -8.41
N GLY A 170 3.32 -4.51 -9.08
CA GLY A 170 2.89 -3.22 -8.57
C GLY A 170 1.48 -2.83 -9.01
N LYS A 171 1.12 -1.56 -8.80
CA LYS A 171 -0.18 -0.99 -9.21
C LYS A 171 -0.38 -1.10 -10.73
N GLY A 172 -1.54 -1.60 -11.13
CA GLY A 172 -1.88 -1.80 -12.55
C GLY A 172 -1.21 -3.03 -13.17
N ASN A 173 -0.88 -4.03 -12.34
CA ASN A 173 -0.24 -5.29 -12.75
C ASN A 173 1.11 -5.09 -13.46
N LYS A 174 1.79 -3.97 -13.18
CA LYS A 174 3.14 -3.75 -13.70
C LYS A 174 4.14 -4.57 -12.91
N GLU A 175 4.88 -5.39 -13.63
CA GLU A 175 5.94 -6.23 -13.09
C GLU A 175 7.25 -5.45 -12.97
N ARG A 176 8.00 -5.71 -11.91
CA ARG A 176 9.41 -5.35 -11.78
C ARG A 176 10.18 -6.47 -11.12
N ILE A 177 11.43 -6.58 -11.45
CA ILE A 177 12.39 -7.48 -10.80
C ILE A 177 13.17 -6.65 -9.80
N VAL A 178 13.33 -7.18 -8.59
CA VAL A 178 14.11 -6.57 -7.52
C VAL A 178 15.16 -7.54 -7.00
N PRO A 179 16.40 -7.08 -6.76
CA PRO A 179 17.42 -7.90 -6.12
C PRO A 179 17.04 -8.17 -4.67
N VAL A 180 17.44 -9.34 -4.16
CA VAL A 180 17.29 -9.76 -2.77
C VAL A 180 18.69 -9.93 -2.20
N GLY A 181 19.02 -9.15 -1.18
CA GLY A 181 20.33 -9.24 -0.52
C GLY A 181 20.58 -10.63 0.08
N GLN A 182 21.84 -10.94 0.32
CA GLN A 182 22.27 -12.28 0.78
C GLN A 182 21.56 -12.71 2.08
N VAL A 183 21.46 -11.81 3.06
CA VAL A 183 20.80 -12.11 4.35
C VAL A 183 19.32 -12.43 4.17
N ALA A 184 18.61 -11.63 3.33
CA ALA A 184 17.19 -11.86 3.05
C ALA A 184 16.97 -13.16 2.27
N SER A 185 17.88 -13.51 1.34
CA SER A 185 17.83 -14.76 0.57
C SER A 185 18.00 -15.97 1.50
N ALA A 186 19.00 -15.95 2.37
CA ALA A 186 19.25 -17.05 3.33
C ALA A 186 18.06 -17.28 4.28
N LEU A 187 17.49 -16.21 4.83
CA LEU A 187 16.29 -16.29 5.67
C LEU A 187 15.07 -16.81 4.90
N LEU A 188 14.97 -16.45 3.64
CA LEU A 188 13.88 -16.91 2.78
C LEU A 188 14.00 -18.41 2.49
N GLU A 189 15.19 -18.90 2.19
CA GLU A 189 15.46 -20.32 1.99
C GLU A 189 15.18 -21.13 3.24
N GLU A 190 15.61 -20.66 4.42
CA GLU A 190 15.31 -21.27 5.72
C GLU A 190 13.80 -21.30 5.99
N TYR A 191 13.10 -20.20 5.74
CA TYR A 191 11.63 -20.15 5.89
C TYR A 191 10.92 -21.15 4.97
N LEU A 192 11.33 -21.23 3.71
CA LEU A 192 10.72 -22.12 2.72
C LEU A 192 10.94 -23.59 3.04
N SER A 193 12.12 -23.95 3.51
CA SER A 193 12.47 -25.34 3.80
C SER A 193 11.95 -25.85 5.15
N SER A 194 12.00 -25.01 6.19
CA SER A 194 11.72 -25.45 7.57
C SER A 194 10.36 -25.00 8.12
N VAL A 195 9.89 -23.80 7.79
CA VAL A 195 8.72 -23.21 8.45
C VAL A 195 7.47 -23.24 7.57
N ARG A 196 7.58 -22.85 6.31
CA ARG A 196 6.42 -22.80 5.42
C ARG A 196 5.69 -24.15 5.28
N PRO A 197 6.38 -25.31 5.16
CA PRO A 197 5.72 -26.61 5.13
C PRO A 197 4.94 -26.91 6.42
N VAL A 198 5.50 -26.57 7.58
CA VAL A 198 4.83 -26.76 8.88
C VAL A 198 3.56 -25.90 8.97
N LEU A 199 3.63 -24.64 8.53
CA LEU A 199 2.45 -23.78 8.50
C LEU A 199 1.40 -24.29 7.50
N ALA A 200 1.82 -24.75 6.33
CA ALA A 200 0.92 -25.29 5.32
C ALA A 200 0.18 -26.54 5.80
N ALA A 201 0.87 -27.42 6.52
CA ALA A 201 0.28 -28.63 7.12
C ALA A 201 -0.79 -28.30 8.20
N GLY A 202 -0.70 -27.12 8.82
CA GLY A 202 -1.70 -26.64 9.78
C GLY A 202 -3.03 -26.17 9.13
N ASN A 203 -3.11 -26.17 7.80
CA ASN A 203 -4.30 -25.75 7.09
C ASN A 203 -5.40 -26.80 7.17
N LYS A 204 -6.55 -26.43 7.75
CA LYS A 204 -7.72 -27.30 7.93
C LYS A 204 -8.73 -27.25 6.80
N ASP A 205 -8.61 -26.31 5.85
CA ASP A 205 -9.54 -26.17 4.73
C ASP A 205 -9.16 -27.06 3.53
N GLY A 206 -8.08 -27.83 3.61
CA GLY A 206 -7.62 -28.75 2.58
C GLY A 206 -7.04 -28.07 1.32
N ARG A 207 -6.92 -26.75 1.30
CA ARG A 207 -6.44 -26.00 0.14
C ARG A 207 -4.92 -25.87 0.15
N VAL A 208 -4.30 -26.06 -0.99
CA VAL A 208 -2.90 -25.74 -1.19
C VAL A 208 -2.79 -24.29 -1.68
N TYR A 209 -2.03 -23.48 -0.97
CA TYR A 209 -1.82 -22.08 -1.32
C TYR A 209 -0.43 -21.85 -1.92
N GLU A 210 -0.39 -21.19 -3.06
CA GLU A 210 0.86 -20.74 -3.70
C GLU A 210 1.47 -19.51 -3.03
N ALA A 211 0.71 -18.85 -2.13
CA ALA A 211 1.19 -17.67 -1.41
C ALA A 211 2.51 -17.94 -0.68
N LEU A 212 3.46 -17.01 -0.81
CA LEU A 212 4.77 -17.12 -0.18
C LEU A 212 4.64 -17.16 1.35
N PHE A 213 3.96 -16.17 1.92
CA PHE A 213 3.78 -16.07 3.36
C PHE A 213 2.42 -16.59 3.84
N LEU A 214 2.46 -17.50 4.78
CA LEU A 214 1.28 -18.09 5.41
C LEU A 214 1.08 -17.56 6.83
N ASN A 215 -0.17 -17.48 7.25
CA ASN A 215 -0.52 -17.18 8.63
C ASN A 215 -0.41 -18.45 9.50
N ARG A 216 -0.68 -18.33 10.81
CA ARG A 216 -0.59 -19.46 11.76
C ARG A 216 -1.56 -20.63 11.47
N TRP A 217 -2.56 -20.42 10.61
CA TRP A 217 -3.53 -21.43 10.22
C TRP A 217 -3.26 -22.00 8.82
N GLY A 218 -2.12 -21.68 8.21
CA GLY A 218 -1.73 -22.19 6.89
C GLY A 218 -2.40 -21.49 5.71
N SER A 219 -3.23 -20.47 5.93
CA SER A 219 -3.82 -19.65 4.87
C SER A 219 -2.93 -18.44 4.52
N PRO A 220 -3.12 -17.77 3.38
CA PRO A 220 -2.31 -16.61 3.01
C PRO A 220 -2.30 -15.52 4.08
N LEU A 221 -1.12 -14.96 4.37
CA LEU A 221 -0.95 -13.86 5.31
C LEU A 221 -1.42 -12.54 4.67
N GLY A 222 -2.43 -11.90 5.24
CA GLY A 222 -2.95 -10.65 4.72
C GLY A 222 -2.25 -9.39 5.25
N ASP A 223 -2.46 -8.25 4.58
CA ASP A 223 -1.91 -6.93 4.93
C ASP A 223 -2.15 -6.55 6.41
N ARG A 224 -3.34 -6.83 6.95
CA ARG A 224 -3.65 -6.57 8.36
C ARG A 224 -2.76 -7.36 9.31
N GLY A 225 -2.46 -8.62 9.00
CA GLY A 225 -1.56 -9.47 9.79
C GLY A 225 -0.14 -8.94 9.80
N VAL A 226 0.38 -8.55 8.62
CA VAL A 226 1.71 -7.92 8.51
C VAL A 226 1.80 -6.64 9.34
N ARG A 227 0.81 -5.75 9.23
CA ARG A 227 0.79 -4.48 10.00
C ARG A 227 0.67 -4.70 11.49
N TYR A 228 -0.09 -5.70 11.90
CA TYR A 228 -0.23 -6.07 13.33
C TYR A 228 1.12 -6.55 13.89
N ASN A 229 1.78 -7.49 13.20
CA ASN A 229 3.08 -8.03 13.62
C ASN A 229 4.15 -6.92 13.63
N PHE A 230 4.21 -6.10 12.58
CA PHE A 230 5.12 -4.96 12.54
C PHE A 230 4.93 -4.03 13.74
N ARG A 231 3.69 -3.69 14.09
CA ARG A 231 3.40 -2.83 15.24
C ARG A 231 3.86 -3.45 16.55
N LYS A 232 3.66 -4.75 16.72
CA LYS A 232 4.11 -5.49 17.89
C LYS A 232 5.64 -5.40 18.06
N TYR A 233 6.39 -5.52 16.97
CA TYR A 233 7.86 -5.51 17.01
C TYR A 233 8.42 -4.10 17.16
N ILE A 234 7.91 -3.13 16.42
CA ILE A 234 8.41 -1.75 16.47
C ILE A 234 8.24 -1.11 17.85
N GLN A 235 7.21 -1.46 18.60
CA GLN A 235 7.01 -0.98 19.97
C GLN A 235 8.11 -1.39 20.95
N GLN A 236 8.87 -2.44 20.63
CA GLN A 236 9.99 -2.93 21.46
C GLN A 236 11.29 -2.18 21.16
N VAL A 237 11.40 -1.54 20.01
CA VAL A 237 12.64 -0.91 19.52
C VAL A 237 12.56 0.60 19.50
N SER A 238 11.40 1.15 19.22
CA SER A 238 11.25 2.59 19.01
C SER A 238 9.98 3.13 19.66
N HIS A 239 10.14 4.22 20.43
CA HIS A 239 9.03 5.00 20.97
C HIS A 239 8.52 6.07 19.99
N LYS A 240 9.03 6.10 18.77
CA LYS A 240 8.60 7.07 17.74
C LYS A 240 7.18 6.73 17.27
N ASP A 241 6.25 7.66 17.44
CA ASP A 241 4.89 7.50 16.92
C ASP A 241 4.85 7.45 15.39
N GLY A 242 3.92 6.68 14.85
CA GLY A 242 3.60 6.69 13.42
C GLY A 242 4.59 5.93 12.53
N ILE A 243 5.50 5.14 13.10
CA ILE A 243 6.32 4.20 12.34
C ILE A 243 5.43 3.05 11.83
N SER A 244 5.64 2.66 10.60
CA SER A 244 4.85 1.65 9.89
C SER A 244 5.73 0.89 8.89
N PRO A 245 5.28 -0.21 8.28
CA PRO A 245 6.04 -0.86 7.21
C PRO A 245 6.42 0.08 6.05
N HIS A 246 5.62 1.13 5.85
CA HIS A 246 5.97 2.16 4.85
C HIS A 246 7.19 2.98 5.26
N SER A 247 7.40 3.18 6.56
CA SER A 247 8.62 3.82 7.08
C SER A 247 9.86 2.96 6.84
N LEU A 248 9.75 1.61 6.98
CA LEU A 248 10.84 0.68 6.68
C LEU A 248 11.23 0.72 5.18
N ARG A 249 10.23 0.77 4.30
CA ARG A 249 10.44 0.99 2.88
C ARG A 249 11.11 2.36 2.59
N HIS A 250 10.75 3.39 3.34
CA HIS A 250 11.39 4.70 3.21
C HIS A 250 12.85 4.67 3.68
N SER A 251 13.11 3.95 4.79
CA SER A 251 14.47 3.71 5.27
C SER A 251 15.33 3.01 4.22
N PHE A 252 14.80 1.98 3.54
CA PHE A 252 15.49 1.33 2.41
C PHE A 252 15.94 2.36 1.36
N ALA A 253 15.02 3.21 0.88
CA ALA A 253 15.36 4.22 -0.12
C ALA A 253 16.41 5.22 0.37
N THR A 254 16.29 5.68 1.63
CA THR A 254 17.21 6.62 2.25
C THR A 254 18.60 6.01 2.39
N HIS A 255 18.70 4.78 2.92
CA HIS A 255 19.99 4.12 3.14
C HIS A 255 20.70 3.75 1.83
N LEU A 256 19.95 3.41 0.76
CA LEU A 256 20.54 3.25 -0.57
C LEU A 256 21.14 4.56 -1.09
N LEU A 257 20.43 5.67 -0.95
CA LEU A 257 20.94 6.99 -1.36
C LEU A 257 22.16 7.41 -0.53
N GLU A 258 22.15 7.18 0.79
CA GLU A 258 23.29 7.41 1.68
C GLU A 258 24.48 6.51 1.33
N GLY A 259 24.23 5.28 0.85
CA GLY A 259 25.21 4.35 0.31
C GLY A 259 25.74 4.72 -1.09
N GLY A 260 25.28 5.83 -1.67
CA GLY A 260 25.75 6.35 -2.95
C GLY A 260 24.97 5.85 -4.18
N ALA A 261 23.82 5.17 -4.00
CA ALA A 261 22.98 4.78 -5.13
C ALA A 261 22.38 6.00 -5.84
N ASP A 262 22.33 5.94 -7.18
CA ASP A 262 21.66 6.96 -7.98
C ASP A 262 20.14 7.00 -7.69
N LEU A 263 19.58 8.21 -7.61
CA LEU A 263 18.15 8.42 -7.33
C LEU A 263 17.23 7.69 -8.32
N ARG A 264 17.63 7.56 -9.60
CA ARG A 264 16.84 6.86 -10.63
C ARG A 264 16.80 5.37 -10.36
N VAL A 265 17.95 4.77 -10.01
CA VAL A 265 18.03 3.36 -9.62
C VAL A 265 17.12 3.09 -8.43
N VAL A 266 17.15 3.94 -7.39
CA VAL A 266 16.28 3.81 -6.23
C VAL A 266 14.79 3.94 -6.62
N GLN A 267 14.43 4.86 -7.51
CA GLN A 267 13.06 5.03 -8.00
C GLN A 267 12.57 3.79 -8.77
N GLU A 268 13.41 3.16 -9.59
CA GLU A 268 13.07 1.92 -10.30
C GLU A 268 12.89 0.76 -9.35
N LEU A 269 13.81 0.54 -8.41
CA LEU A 269 13.68 -0.48 -7.36
C LEU A 269 12.39 -0.29 -6.56
N MET A 270 12.03 0.95 -6.27
CA MET A 270 10.81 1.31 -5.55
C MET A 270 9.53 1.16 -6.39
N GLY A 271 9.61 1.06 -7.71
CA GLY A 271 8.44 1.01 -8.60
C GLY A 271 7.60 2.29 -8.54
N HIS A 272 8.24 3.46 -8.65
CA HIS A 272 7.57 4.75 -8.76
C HIS A 272 7.12 4.99 -10.20
N VAL A 273 5.81 4.94 -10.47
CA VAL A 273 5.19 5.07 -11.80
C VAL A 273 5.13 6.53 -12.29
N SER A 274 5.55 7.51 -11.51
CA SER A 274 5.34 8.92 -11.81
C SER A 274 6.63 9.68 -12.02
N ILE A 275 7.16 9.61 -13.24
CA ILE A 275 7.73 10.81 -13.84
C ILE A 275 7.02 10.98 -15.18
N SER A 276 6.12 11.97 -15.22
CA SER A 276 5.68 12.57 -16.47
C SER A 276 6.93 13.14 -17.14
N THR A 277 7.40 12.51 -18.19
CA THR A 277 7.89 13.18 -19.38
C THR A 277 8.51 12.17 -20.32
N THR A 278 8.09 12.23 -21.53
CA THR A 278 8.67 11.70 -22.74
C THR A 278 10.11 12.20 -22.89
N GLN A 279 11.05 11.56 -22.24
CA GLN A 279 12.45 11.66 -22.58
C GLN A 279 12.97 10.24 -22.78
N ILE A 280 13.64 10.04 -23.91
CA ILE A 280 14.30 8.82 -24.34
C ILE A 280 15.21 8.33 -23.21
N TYR A 281 14.75 7.32 -22.46
CA TYR A 281 15.52 6.75 -21.36
C TYR A 281 16.18 5.47 -21.81
N THR A 282 17.49 5.47 -21.73
CA THR A 282 18.27 4.24 -21.62
C THR A 282 17.74 3.43 -20.46
N HIS A 283 17.16 2.26 -20.75
CA HIS A 283 16.74 1.30 -19.73
C HIS A 283 17.94 1.00 -18.82
N VAL A 284 17.80 1.22 -17.51
CA VAL A 284 18.78 0.68 -16.56
C VAL A 284 18.66 -0.83 -16.66
N THR A 285 19.74 -1.51 -17.03
CA THR A 285 19.73 -2.96 -17.18
C THR A 285 19.57 -3.64 -15.82
N ARG A 286 19.14 -4.91 -15.80
CA ARG A 286 19.00 -5.69 -14.56
C ARG A 286 20.34 -5.82 -13.85
N GLU A 287 21.40 -6.01 -14.60
CA GLU A 287 22.77 -6.11 -14.13
C GLU A 287 23.16 -4.82 -13.38
N ARG A 288 22.88 -3.66 -13.97
CA ARG A 288 23.19 -2.37 -13.36
C ARG A 288 22.39 -2.10 -12.10
N LEU A 289 21.10 -2.50 -12.06
CA LEU A 289 20.27 -2.42 -10.85
C LEU A 289 20.86 -3.28 -9.72
N SER A 290 21.28 -4.50 -10.05
CA SER A 290 21.91 -5.44 -9.10
C SER A 290 23.25 -4.92 -8.59
N GLU A 291 24.13 -4.45 -9.47
CA GLU A 291 25.42 -3.88 -9.10
C GLU A 291 25.28 -2.70 -8.13
N VAL A 292 24.44 -1.72 -8.48
CA VAL A 292 24.23 -0.53 -7.64
C VAL A 292 23.58 -0.91 -6.30
N TYR A 293 22.65 -1.86 -6.32
CA TYR A 293 22.04 -2.37 -5.09
C TYR A 293 23.09 -3.02 -4.18
N HIS A 294 23.92 -3.95 -4.71
CA HIS A 294 24.93 -4.65 -3.93
C HIS A 294 26.04 -3.73 -3.43
N ALA A 295 26.38 -2.68 -4.15
CA ALA A 295 27.36 -1.69 -3.73
C ALA A 295 26.86 -0.75 -2.64
N ALA A 296 25.57 -0.38 -2.66
CA ALA A 296 25.02 0.66 -1.82
C ALA A 296 24.16 0.16 -0.66
N PHE A 297 23.62 -1.08 -0.73
CA PHE A 297 22.74 -1.59 0.31
C PHE A 297 23.54 -2.07 1.53
N PRO A 298 23.26 -1.55 2.76
CA PRO A 298 24.12 -1.77 3.92
C PRO A 298 24.04 -3.18 4.53
N ARG A 299 23.13 -4.02 4.05
CA ARG A 299 22.88 -5.38 4.55
C ARG A 299 22.89 -6.41 3.43
N ASN A 300 23.83 -6.29 2.59
CA ASN A 300 24.02 -7.21 1.48
C ASN A 300 24.76 -8.48 1.89
#